data_6b53077532291cb669a3c70d640dd55b
#
_entry.id   6b53077532291cb669a3c70d640dd55b
#
_cell.length_a   1.000
_cell.length_b   1.000
_cell.length_c   1.000
_cell.angle_alpha   90.00
_cell.angle_beta   90.00
_cell.angle_gamma   90.00
#
_symmetry.space_group_name_H-M   'P 1'
#
loop_
_entity.id
_entity.type
_entity.pdbx_description
1 polymer ?
#
loop_
_entity_poly.entity_id
_entity_poly.type
_entity_poly.pdbx_seq_one_letter_code
_entity_poly.pdbx_strand_id
1 'polypeptide(L)'
;MIPSIHDRGSETIGLIHYLYGPGAKEEHIDPHLVAAFDPLTPDPGRDPKATYDQLQRLLDQPVNALRASKRPEKHVWHLSVRAAPEDPVISDEDWAAIARRMVAATGIAPDGDEAACRWAAVRHADDHIHIIATLVRDDGRRPRLHNEARRAQTECRRIEADYNLRRVHAGDGTAAKPPTSAERHKAEREGRDRTAREELRETVRRAVAGASSEEEFLDRLKGAGLLVRTKALPSGDLQGYKVALTDDRNGDNEPVYYAGSTLAPDLSLPRIRKRFSDDTPSQSPDTTPSAQTPSGPATARRRAAATAWQALLVIDHGEDTEVAAHIAAAGEVLDALAKTSAAHTRAELREAAFVFERATRSHVQAERGHDRALRQAARDLIRSGPALGRGEDGATTAMVIDMVFFLVHAAAHWHAKKNHAQQAAAASQAAEHLRTAYEAAAGIPLAALYRRGRHLSQPLRQRQAAYLRQAVPELAEQALDEPGWFALAATLADVETAGHDPAGLLAEAAERRELATADSITDVLVWRLRRMADLPADATATPARVSTADPGNRRFPRPLAGRDDQPRRAR
;
A
#
# COMPACT_ATOMS: atom_id res chain seq x y z
N MET A 1 -19.87 2.34 -5.70
CA MET A 1 -20.92 2.36 -4.63
C MET A 1 -20.52 1.44 -3.49
N ILE A 2 -20.66 1.85 -2.22
CA ILE A 2 -20.19 1.10 -1.05
C ILE A 2 -21.37 0.82 -0.12
N PRO A 3 -21.80 -0.45 0.03
CA PRO A 3 -22.78 -0.83 1.02
C PRO A 3 -22.10 -1.10 2.37
N SER A 4 -22.71 -0.65 3.46
CA SER A 4 -22.26 -0.93 4.83
C SER A 4 -23.42 -1.42 5.68
N ILE A 5 -23.38 -2.68 6.10
CA ILE A 5 -24.35 -3.25 7.03
C ILE A 5 -23.83 -3.01 8.44
N HIS A 6 -24.63 -2.31 9.23
CA HIS A 6 -24.31 -1.95 10.61
C HIS A 6 -24.70 -3.07 11.59
N ASP A 7 -24.21 -2.98 12.82
CA ASP A 7 -24.58 -3.91 13.88
C ASP A 7 -26.09 -3.86 14.14
N ARG A 8 -26.67 -5.01 14.51
CA ARG A 8 -28.10 -5.11 14.79
C ARG A 8 -28.48 -4.28 16.01
N GLY A 9 -29.49 -3.44 15.85
CA GLY A 9 -30.05 -2.64 16.93
C GLY A 9 -31.22 -3.33 17.64
N SER A 10 -31.54 -2.85 18.84
CA SER A 10 -32.72 -3.24 19.63
C SER A 10 -33.85 -2.21 19.57
N GLU A 11 -33.55 -0.97 19.13
CA GLU A 11 -34.51 0.15 19.18
C GLU A 11 -34.62 0.82 17.81
N THR A 12 -35.79 0.67 17.19
CA THR A 12 -36.11 1.26 15.88
C THR A 12 -36.17 2.77 15.97
N ILE A 13 -36.72 3.33 17.06
CA ILE A 13 -36.88 4.76 17.25
C ILE A 13 -35.52 5.49 17.31
N GLY A 14 -34.54 4.92 17.98
CA GLY A 14 -33.21 5.49 18.09
C GLY A 14 -32.54 5.66 16.73
N LEU A 15 -32.71 4.68 15.83
CA LEU A 15 -32.20 4.80 14.45
C LEU A 15 -32.98 5.84 13.63
N ILE A 16 -34.32 5.93 13.79
CA ILE A 16 -35.14 6.95 13.12
C ILE A 16 -34.69 8.35 13.55
N HIS A 17 -34.51 8.59 14.85
CA HIS A 17 -34.00 9.87 15.36
C HIS A 17 -32.63 10.22 14.80
N TYR A 18 -31.75 9.24 14.62
CA TYR A 18 -30.46 9.45 13.99
C TYR A 18 -30.64 9.85 12.51
N LEU A 19 -31.45 9.12 11.75
CA LEU A 19 -31.59 9.33 10.30
C LEU A 19 -32.27 10.69 9.94
N TYR A 20 -33.20 11.15 10.76
CA TYR A 20 -33.91 12.42 10.55
C TYR A 20 -33.35 13.59 11.37
N GLY A 21 -32.43 13.29 12.30
CA GLY A 21 -31.77 14.33 13.10
C GLY A 21 -30.65 15.03 12.32
N PRO A 22 -30.02 16.06 12.92
CA PRO A 22 -28.98 16.86 12.25
C PRO A 22 -27.67 16.09 12.03
N GLY A 23 -27.52 14.87 12.56
CA GLY A 23 -26.26 14.14 12.59
C GLY A 23 -25.30 14.63 13.70
N ALA A 24 -24.22 13.88 13.94
CA ALA A 24 -23.27 14.21 15.01
C ALA A 24 -22.41 15.46 14.71
N LYS A 25 -22.33 15.86 13.44
CA LYS A 25 -21.56 17.00 12.93
C LYS A 25 -22.42 17.95 12.09
N GLU A 26 -23.75 17.90 12.24
CA GLU A 26 -24.71 18.66 11.42
C GLU A 26 -24.57 18.37 9.92
N GLU A 27 -24.19 17.13 9.58
CA GLU A 27 -23.95 16.70 8.20
C GLU A 27 -25.20 16.26 7.44
N HIS A 28 -26.35 16.11 8.11
CA HIS A 28 -27.60 15.69 7.47
C HIS A 28 -28.33 16.86 6.85
N ILE A 29 -28.60 16.76 5.55
CA ILE A 29 -29.28 17.78 4.77
C ILE A 29 -30.58 17.18 4.22
N ASP A 30 -31.71 17.84 4.52
CA ASP A 30 -33.03 17.51 3.97
C ASP A 30 -33.43 16.02 4.11
N PRO A 31 -33.46 15.45 5.34
CA PRO A 31 -33.81 14.06 5.53
C PRO A 31 -35.24 13.75 5.10
N HIS A 32 -35.42 12.76 4.20
CA HIS A 32 -36.73 12.33 3.72
C HIS A 32 -36.73 10.89 3.22
N LEU A 33 -37.93 10.29 3.11
CA LEU A 33 -38.10 8.97 2.52
C LEU A 33 -37.96 9.03 0.99
N VAL A 34 -37.12 8.15 0.44
CA VAL A 34 -37.08 7.92 -1.01
C VAL A 34 -37.86 6.67 -1.42
N ALA A 35 -37.96 5.67 -0.53
CA ALA A 35 -38.74 4.47 -0.75
C ALA A 35 -39.10 3.77 0.57
N ALA A 36 -40.16 2.99 0.56
CA ALA A 36 -40.55 2.14 1.68
C ALA A 36 -41.26 0.87 1.17
N PHE A 37 -41.52 -0.05 2.08
CA PHE A 37 -42.27 -1.29 1.80
C PHE A 37 -43.74 -1.00 1.36
N ASP A 38 -44.31 0.12 1.76
CA ASP A 38 -45.67 0.57 1.43
C ASP A 38 -45.63 2.04 0.99
N PRO A 39 -46.29 2.41 -0.12
CA PRO A 39 -46.38 3.80 -0.59
C PRO A 39 -47.02 4.78 0.39
N LEU A 40 -47.84 4.29 1.34
CA LEU A 40 -48.49 5.10 2.36
C LEU A 40 -47.67 5.24 3.66
N THR A 41 -46.38 4.82 3.62
CA THR A 41 -45.50 4.96 4.78
C THR A 41 -45.32 6.45 5.11
N PRO A 42 -45.54 6.88 6.37
CA PRO A 42 -45.41 8.26 6.78
C PRO A 42 -43.98 8.74 6.63
N ASP A 43 -43.79 9.92 6.03
CA ASP A 43 -42.48 10.58 5.88
C ASP A 43 -42.39 11.82 6.79
N PRO A 44 -41.74 11.71 7.96
CA PRO A 44 -41.56 12.86 8.85
C PRO A 44 -40.73 14.02 8.25
N GLY A 45 -40.00 13.78 7.16
CA GLY A 45 -39.22 14.80 6.46
C GLY A 45 -40.02 15.62 5.46
N ARG A 46 -41.17 15.11 5.00
CA ARG A 46 -42.01 15.78 3.98
C ARG A 46 -43.42 16.11 4.47
N ASP A 47 -44.02 15.30 5.34
CA ASP A 47 -45.35 15.52 5.90
C ASP A 47 -45.25 16.08 7.33
N PRO A 48 -45.61 17.33 7.59
CA PRO A 48 -45.58 17.89 8.95
C PRO A 48 -46.53 17.18 9.95
N LYS A 49 -47.42 16.34 9.47
CA LYS A 49 -48.34 15.55 10.32
C LYS A 49 -47.75 14.16 10.63
N ALA A 50 -46.75 13.72 9.87
CA ALA A 50 -46.09 12.47 10.13
C ALA A 50 -45.10 12.60 11.31
N THR A 51 -45.12 11.62 12.19
CA THR A 51 -44.21 11.59 13.35
C THR A 51 -43.30 10.37 13.32
N TYR A 52 -42.15 10.48 14.00
CA TYR A 52 -41.20 9.36 14.15
C TYR A 52 -41.87 8.14 14.80
N ASP A 53 -42.78 8.37 15.76
CA ASP A 53 -43.53 7.30 16.42
C ASP A 53 -44.49 6.57 15.48
N GLN A 54 -45.07 7.28 14.49
CA GLN A 54 -45.91 6.64 13.48
C GLN A 54 -45.07 5.75 12.55
N LEU A 55 -43.94 6.23 12.08
CA LEU A 55 -43.01 5.45 11.27
C LEU A 55 -42.48 4.24 12.04
N GLN A 56 -42.06 4.43 13.29
CA GLN A 56 -41.63 3.34 14.18
C GLN A 56 -42.72 2.27 14.34
N ARG A 57 -43.94 2.69 14.74
CA ARG A 57 -45.06 1.76 14.96
C ARG A 57 -45.37 0.94 13.72
N LEU A 58 -45.28 1.56 12.55
CA LEU A 58 -45.51 0.89 11.27
C LEU A 58 -44.42 -0.16 10.99
N LEU A 59 -43.15 0.18 11.17
CA LEU A 59 -42.02 -0.73 10.97
C LEU A 59 -42.03 -1.87 12.02
N ASP A 60 -42.33 -1.56 13.28
CA ASP A 60 -42.30 -2.52 14.40
C ASP A 60 -43.57 -3.39 14.52
N GLN A 61 -44.58 -3.16 13.69
CA GLN A 61 -45.85 -3.90 13.80
C GLN A 61 -45.68 -5.43 13.76
N PRO A 62 -44.86 -6.02 12.83
CA PRO A 62 -44.64 -7.47 12.84
C PRO A 62 -43.92 -7.97 14.08
N VAL A 63 -42.98 -7.16 14.62
CA VAL A 63 -42.28 -7.46 15.88
C VAL A 63 -43.27 -7.45 17.06
N ASN A 64 -44.15 -6.43 17.11
CA ASN A 64 -45.11 -6.24 18.18
C ASN A 64 -46.24 -7.28 18.14
N ALA A 65 -46.57 -7.83 16.99
CA ALA A 65 -47.53 -8.92 16.83
C ALA A 65 -47.02 -10.25 17.44
N LEU A 66 -45.72 -10.41 17.65
CA LEU A 66 -45.16 -11.59 18.28
C LEU A 66 -45.38 -11.56 19.80
N ARG A 67 -45.58 -12.75 20.40
CA ARG A 67 -45.53 -12.91 21.86
C ARG A 67 -44.18 -12.44 22.40
N ALA A 68 -44.12 -11.79 23.54
CA ALA A 68 -42.90 -11.20 24.10
C ALA A 68 -41.73 -12.19 24.15
N SER A 69 -41.97 -13.46 24.48
CA SER A 69 -40.94 -14.52 24.51
C SER A 69 -40.36 -14.91 23.14
N LYS A 70 -41.02 -14.51 22.04
CA LYS A 70 -40.57 -14.79 20.66
C LYS A 70 -39.98 -13.58 19.95
N ARG A 71 -40.08 -12.39 20.56
CA ARG A 71 -39.51 -11.17 19.98
C ARG A 71 -37.97 -11.25 19.95
N PRO A 72 -37.33 -10.98 18.82
CA PRO A 72 -35.86 -10.87 18.78
C PRO A 72 -35.41 -9.65 19.58
N GLU A 73 -34.42 -9.83 20.46
CA GLU A 73 -33.81 -8.73 21.21
C GLU A 73 -33.24 -7.67 20.29
N LYS A 74 -32.48 -8.11 19.26
CA LYS A 74 -31.89 -7.25 18.21
C LYS A 74 -32.67 -7.44 16.91
N HIS A 75 -33.72 -6.65 16.73
CA HIS A 75 -34.63 -6.76 15.59
C HIS A 75 -34.46 -5.67 14.53
N VAL A 76 -33.59 -4.67 14.76
CA VAL A 76 -33.35 -3.58 13.81
C VAL A 76 -32.20 -3.91 12.92
N TRP A 77 -32.42 -3.81 11.61
CA TRP A 77 -31.43 -3.94 10.56
C TRP A 77 -31.19 -2.58 9.91
N HIS A 78 -29.92 -2.26 9.67
CA HIS A 78 -29.50 -1.00 9.11
C HIS A 78 -28.44 -1.22 8.04
N LEU A 79 -28.67 -0.67 6.84
CA LEU A 79 -27.75 -0.65 5.71
C LEU A 79 -27.60 0.78 5.22
N SER A 80 -26.39 1.28 5.11
CA SER A 80 -26.09 2.50 4.35
C SER A 80 -25.52 2.14 2.97
N VAL A 81 -25.89 2.90 1.95
CA VAL A 81 -25.40 2.75 0.58
C VAL A 81 -24.91 4.10 0.09
N ARG A 82 -23.64 4.22 -0.20
CA ARG A 82 -23.00 5.48 -0.58
C ARG A 82 -22.40 5.40 -1.98
N ALA A 83 -22.66 6.42 -2.81
CA ALA A 83 -22.01 6.66 -4.09
C ALA A 83 -20.59 7.26 -3.89
N ALA A 84 -19.75 7.28 -4.92
CA ALA A 84 -18.47 7.97 -4.85
C ALA A 84 -18.68 9.50 -5.01
N PRO A 85 -17.79 10.32 -4.44
CA PRO A 85 -17.91 11.78 -4.58
C PRO A 85 -17.87 12.27 -6.04
N GLU A 86 -17.26 11.48 -6.91
CA GLU A 86 -17.12 11.78 -8.35
C GLU A 86 -18.30 11.27 -9.18
N ASP A 87 -19.20 10.49 -8.58
CA ASP A 87 -20.39 10.00 -9.28
C ASP A 87 -21.38 11.15 -9.53
N PRO A 88 -22.18 11.09 -10.60
CA PRO A 88 -23.26 12.04 -10.81
C PRO A 88 -24.26 12.00 -9.64
N VAL A 89 -24.93 13.14 -9.38
CA VAL A 89 -25.99 13.20 -8.36
C VAL A 89 -27.11 12.25 -8.78
N ILE A 90 -27.39 11.29 -7.89
CA ILE A 90 -28.44 10.28 -8.11
C ILE A 90 -29.79 10.88 -7.68
N SER A 91 -30.81 10.77 -8.52
CA SER A 91 -32.16 11.26 -8.23
C SER A 91 -32.84 10.45 -7.11
N ASP A 92 -33.89 11.01 -6.50
CA ASP A 92 -34.70 10.27 -5.49
C ASP A 92 -35.37 9.04 -6.09
N GLU A 93 -35.79 9.11 -7.36
CA GLU A 93 -36.38 7.96 -8.07
C GLU A 93 -35.36 6.85 -8.27
N ASP A 94 -34.11 7.21 -8.64
CA ASP A 94 -33.03 6.26 -8.79
C ASP A 94 -32.61 5.67 -7.43
N TRP A 95 -32.52 6.52 -6.38
CA TRP A 95 -32.26 6.03 -5.03
C TRP A 95 -33.36 5.09 -4.54
N ALA A 96 -34.63 5.36 -4.88
CA ALA A 96 -35.75 4.45 -4.60
C ALA A 96 -35.59 3.10 -5.30
N ALA A 97 -35.21 3.12 -6.57
CA ALA A 97 -34.94 1.89 -7.33
C ALA A 97 -33.75 1.11 -6.74
N ILE A 98 -32.67 1.81 -6.40
CA ILE A 98 -31.50 1.23 -5.72
C ILE A 98 -31.89 0.60 -4.37
N ALA A 99 -32.68 1.30 -3.56
CA ALA A 99 -33.13 0.78 -2.26
C ALA A 99 -33.91 -0.54 -2.40
N ARG A 100 -34.85 -0.61 -3.36
CA ARG A 100 -35.63 -1.84 -3.64
C ARG A 100 -34.70 -2.99 -4.05
N ARG A 101 -33.75 -2.74 -4.95
CA ARG A 101 -32.74 -3.74 -5.36
C ARG A 101 -31.92 -4.23 -4.16
N MET A 102 -31.51 -3.32 -3.27
CA MET A 102 -30.71 -3.67 -2.10
C MET A 102 -31.47 -4.52 -1.09
N VAL A 103 -32.74 -4.23 -0.80
CA VAL A 103 -33.54 -5.04 0.12
C VAL A 103 -33.87 -6.40 -0.49
N ALA A 104 -34.09 -6.48 -1.80
CA ALA A 104 -34.29 -7.75 -2.51
C ALA A 104 -33.02 -8.60 -2.46
N ALA A 105 -31.87 -8.04 -2.86
CA ALA A 105 -30.59 -8.75 -2.88
C ALA A 105 -30.15 -9.24 -1.49
N THR A 106 -30.38 -8.46 -0.44
CA THR A 106 -30.02 -8.85 0.94
C THR A 106 -30.96 -9.87 1.55
N GLY A 107 -32.18 -10.02 1.01
CA GLY A 107 -33.21 -10.94 1.50
C GLY A 107 -34.10 -10.36 2.61
N ILE A 108 -34.07 -9.04 2.77
CA ILE A 108 -35.02 -8.29 3.63
C ILE A 108 -36.41 -8.31 3.00
N ALA A 109 -36.49 -7.93 1.71
CA ALA A 109 -37.73 -7.95 0.95
C ALA A 109 -37.45 -8.49 -0.48
N PRO A 110 -37.40 -9.82 -0.67
CA PRO A 110 -37.25 -10.43 -1.99
C PRO A 110 -38.40 -10.03 -2.93
N ASP A 111 -38.11 -9.92 -4.23
CA ASP A 111 -39.12 -9.58 -5.22
C ASP A 111 -40.28 -10.59 -5.20
N GLY A 112 -41.52 -10.08 -5.19
CA GLY A 112 -42.74 -10.88 -5.17
C GLY A 112 -43.09 -11.50 -3.80
N ASP A 113 -42.36 -11.19 -2.72
CA ASP A 113 -42.63 -11.66 -1.38
C ASP A 113 -43.50 -10.64 -0.62
N GLU A 114 -44.82 -10.82 -0.69
CA GLU A 114 -45.81 -9.94 -0.03
C GLU A 114 -45.72 -9.95 1.50
N ALA A 115 -45.17 -11.02 2.09
CA ALA A 115 -44.99 -11.16 3.52
C ALA A 115 -43.57 -10.79 3.98
N ALA A 116 -42.81 -10.07 3.21
CA ALA A 116 -41.44 -9.68 3.51
C ALA A 116 -41.32 -8.81 4.79
N CYS A 117 -40.10 -8.50 5.17
CA CYS A 117 -39.84 -7.54 6.25
C CYS A 117 -40.26 -6.13 5.85
N ARG A 118 -40.76 -5.35 6.80
CA ARG A 118 -41.03 -3.93 6.61
C ARG A 118 -39.72 -3.14 6.62
N TRP A 119 -39.60 -2.19 5.70
CA TRP A 119 -38.40 -1.38 5.52
C TRP A 119 -38.74 0.03 5.04
N ALA A 120 -37.80 0.94 5.27
CA ALA A 120 -37.85 2.31 4.77
C ALA A 120 -36.45 2.77 4.37
N ALA A 121 -36.32 3.53 3.30
CA ALA A 121 -35.07 4.12 2.83
C ALA A 121 -35.13 5.63 2.99
N VAL A 122 -34.24 6.19 3.78
CA VAL A 122 -34.11 7.61 4.08
C VAL A 122 -32.87 8.16 3.36
N ARG A 123 -33.05 9.23 2.59
CA ARG A 123 -31.99 10.06 2.08
C ARG A 123 -31.78 11.25 2.99
N HIS A 124 -30.56 11.55 3.37
CA HIS A 124 -30.22 12.72 4.17
C HIS A 124 -28.90 13.39 3.72
N ALA A 125 -28.44 13.02 2.55
CA ALA A 125 -27.31 13.65 1.85
C ALA A 125 -27.38 13.32 0.35
N ASP A 126 -26.65 14.06 -0.47
CA ASP A 126 -26.68 13.88 -1.93
C ASP A 126 -26.07 12.54 -2.38
N ASP A 127 -25.13 12.02 -1.61
CA ASP A 127 -24.30 10.89 -1.99
C ASP A 127 -24.71 9.55 -1.36
N HIS A 128 -25.73 9.49 -0.48
CA HIS A 128 -26.09 8.23 0.16
C HIS A 128 -27.53 8.17 0.70
N ILE A 129 -27.96 6.92 0.87
CA ILE A 129 -29.21 6.57 1.55
C ILE A 129 -28.93 5.59 2.69
N HIS A 130 -29.83 5.60 3.67
CA HIS A 130 -29.89 4.61 4.74
C HIS A 130 -31.18 3.82 4.63
N ILE A 131 -31.08 2.47 4.75
CA ILE A 131 -32.22 1.58 4.74
C ILE A 131 -32.35 0.98 6.14
N ILE A 132 -33.49 1.23 6.78
CA ILE A 132 -33.91 0.62 8.04
C ILE A 132 -34.92 -0.48 7.77
N ALA A 133 -34.82 -1.60 8.45
CA ALA A 133 -35.80 -2.67 8.39
C ALA A 133 -35.92 -3.38 9.74
N THR A 134 -37.05 -4.06 9.97
CA THR A 134 -37.23 -4.92 11.13
C THR A 134 -37.12 -6.40 10.75
N LEU A 135 -36.38 -7.18 11.55
CA LEU A 135 -36.03 -8.58 11.26
C LEU A 135 -37.14 -9.58 11.63
N VAL A 136 -38.37 -9.14 11.43
CA VAL A 136 -39.58 -9.98 11.53
C VAL A 136 -40.41 -9.66 10.28
N ARG A 137 -40.76 -10.70 9.54
CA ARG A 137 -41.61 -10.63 8.36
C ARG A 137 -43.08 -10.48 8.78
N ASP A 138 -43.94 -10.05 7.87
CA ASP A 138 -45.38 -9.93 8.16
C ASP A 138 -46.04 -11.27 8.48
N ASP A 139 -45.46 -12.41 8.04
CA ASP A 139 -45.86 -13.77 8.43
C ASP A 139 -45.31 -14.22 9.79
N GLY A 140 -44.62 -13.36 10.54
CA GLY A 140 -44.04 -13.63 11.84
C GLY A 140 -42.73 -14.44 11.82
N ARG A 141 -42.22 -14.80 10.65
CA ARG A 141 -40.96 -15.53 10.49
C ARG A 141 -39.77 -14.57 10.48
N ARG A 142 -38.55 -15.12 10.56
CA ARG A 142 -37.32 -14.34 10.36
C ARG A 142 -36.88 -14.38 8.90
N PRO A 143 -36.30 -13.28 8.36
CA PRO A 143 -35.75 -13.28 7.02
C PRO A 143 -34.52 -14.16 6.91
N ARG A 144 -34.20 -14.62 5.71
CA ARG A 144 -32.98 -15.40 5.40
C ARG A 144 -31.86 -14.47 4.97
N LEU A 145 -30.99 -14.10 5.91
CA LEU A 145 -29.91 -13.12 5.69
C LEU A 145 -28.52 -13.74 5.48
N HIS A 146 -28.45 -15.04 5.14
CA HIS A 146 -27.15 -15.68 4.92
C HIS A 146 -26.34 -14.94 3.84
N ASN A 147 -25.08 -14.56 4.13
CA ASN A 147 -24.19 -13.81 3.25
C ASN A 147 -24.74 -12.46 2.74
N GLU A 148 -25.59 -11.79 3.50
CA GLU A 148 -26.23 -10.53 3.10
C GLU A 148 -25.21 -9.45 2.66
N ALA A 149 -24.09 -9.29 3.39
CA ALA A 149 -23.05 -8.32 3.05
C ALA A 149 -22.42 -8.61 1.67
N ARG A 150 -22.15 -9.88 1.36
CA ARG A 150 -21.63 -10.28 0.06
C ARG A 150 -22.65 -10.05 -1.06
N ARG A 151 -23.93 -10.36 -0.80
CA ARG A 151 -25.03 -10.12 -1.74
C ARG A 151 -25.21 -8.62 -2.00
N ALA A 152 -25.18 -7.80 -0.95
CA ALA A 152 -25.23 -6.34 -1.06
C ALA A 152 -24.08 -5.80 -1.93
N GLN A 153 -22.84 -6.26 -1.69
CA GLN A 153 -21.69 -5.88 -2.52
C GLN A 153 -21.85 -6.30 -3.98
N THR A 154 -22.33 -7.51 -4.23
CA THR A 154 -22.55 -8.01 -5.60
C THR A 154 -23.59 -7.16 -6.31
N GLU A 155 -24.70 -6.80 -5.63
CA GLU A 155 -25.72 -5.95 -6.22
C GLU A 155 -25.23 -4.53 -6.48
N CYS A 156 -24.43 -3.95 -5.59
CA CYS A 156 -23.79 -2.66 -5.85
C CYS A 156 -22.95 -2.68 -7.13
N ARG A 157 -22.25 -3.78 -7.45
CA ARG A 157 -21.48 -3.90 -8.72
C ARG A 157 -22.39 -3.88 -9.95
N ARG A 158 -23.60 -4.45 -9.87
CA ARG A 158 -24.60 -4.39 -10.94
C ARG A 158 -25.17 -2.97 -11.09
N ILE A 159 -25.53 -2.34 -9.95
CA ILE A 159 -26.03 -0.96 -9.93
C ILE A 159 -25.01 0.00 -10.55
N GLU A 160 -23.73 -0.12 -10.19
CA GLU A 160 -22.66 0.68 -10.79
C GLU A 160 -22.59 0.55 -12.32
N ALA A 161 -22.86 -0.65 -12.85
CA ALA A 161 -22.89 -0.88 -14.29
C ALA A 161 -24.12 -0.24 -14.94
N ASP A 162 -25.28 -0.41 -14.31
CA ASP A 162 -26.57 0.02 -14.86
C ASP A 162 -26.72 1.54 -14.87
N TYR A 163 -26.18 2.22 -13.83
CA TYR A 163 -26.24 3.67 -13.67
C TYR A 163 -24.97 4.40 -14.13
N ASN A 164 -24.03 3.67 -14.77
CA ASN A 164 -22.75 4.21 -15.22
C ASN A 164 -21.97 4.95 -14.12
N LEU A 165 -22.02 4.41 -12.90
CA LEU A 165 -21.30 4.94 -11.76
C LEU A 165 -19.86 4.41 -11.76
N ARG A 166 -19.00 5.06 -10.95
CA ARG A 166 -17.66 4.59 -10.71
C ARG A 166 -17.65 3.13 -10.24
N ARG A 167 -16.99 2.27 -11.02
CA ARG A 167 -16.89 0.84 -10.70
C ARG A 167 -15.92 0.60 -9.56
N VAL A 168 -16.41 0.02 -8.47
CA VAL A 168 -15.58 -0.45 -7.37
C VAL A 168 -15.35 -1.95 -7.55
N HIS A 169 -14.10 -2.36 -7.70
CA HIS A 169 -13.78 -3.79 -7.83
C HIS A 169 -14.11 -4.54 -6.53
N ALA A 170 -14.57 -5.77 -6.66
CA ALA A 170 -14.76 -6.65 -5.52
C ALA A 170 -13.43 -6.81 -4.79
N GLY A 171 -13.41 -6.51 -3.49
CA GLY A 171 -12.20 -6.70 -2.69
C GLY A 171 -11.78 -8.17 -2.69
N ASP A 172 -10.51 -8.43 -2.91
CA ASP A 172 -9.90 -9.77 -2.85
C ASP A 172 -9.75 -10.31 -1.42
N GLY A 173 -10.29 -9.59 -0.42
CA GLY A 173 -10.16 -9.92 1.00
C GLY A 173 -8.76 -9.70 1.56
N THR A 174 -7.87 -9.02 0.85
CA THR A 174 -6.51 -8.70 1.31
C THR A 174 -6.45 -7.40 2.10
N ALA A 175 -7.47 -6.54 1.97
CA ALA A 175 -7.52 -5.26 2.65
C ALA A 175 -7.59 -5.41 4.17
N ALA A 176 -6.71 -4.71 4.88
CA ALA A 176 -6.81 -4.59 6.33
C ALA A 176 -8.08 -3.81 6.69
N LYS A 177 -8.79 -4.25 7.73
CA LYS A 177 -9.95 -3.52 8.22
C LYS A 177 -9.50 -2.14 8.75
N PRO A 178 -10.23 -1.06 8.44
CA PRO A 178 -9.96 0.24 9.03
C PRO A 178 -10.14 0.18 10.56
N PRO A 179 -9.50 1.09 11.32
CA PRO A 179 -9.75 1.22 12.74
C PRO A 179 -11.22 1.53 13.01
N THR A 180 -11.75 1.00 14.10
CA THR A 180 -13.10 1.31 14.57
C THR A 180 -13.16 2.73 15.12
N SER A 181 -14.37 3.32 15.21
CA SER A 181 -14.56 4.63 15.85
C SER A 181 -14.04 4.65 17.29
N ALA A 182 -14.26 3.57 18.04
CA ALA A 182 -13.75 3.44 19.41
C ALA A 182 -12.22 3.47 19.49
N GLU A 183 -11.51 2.82 18.55
CA GLU A 183 -10.05 2.86 18.47
C GLU A 183 -9.55 4.27 18.12
N ARG A 184 -10.23 4.99 17.21
CA ARG A 184 -9.89 6.38 16.86
C ARG A 184 -10.09 7.33 18.04
N HIS A 185 -11.25 7.28 18.68
CA HIS A 185 -11.51 8.11 19.87
C HIS A 185 -10.57 7.80 21.03
N LYS A 186 -10.13 6.55 21.16
CA LYS A 186 -9.09 6.20 22.15
C LYS A 186 -7.76 6.85 21.80
N ALA A 187 -7.30 6.75 20.55
CA ALA A 187 -6.07 7.37 20.08
C ALA A 187 -6.11 8.91 20.28
N GLU A 188 -7.22 9.57 19.93
CA GLU A 188 -7.43 11.00 20.14
C GLU A 188 -7.31 11.40 21.62
N ARG A 189 -7.97 10.65 22.52
CA ARG A 189 -7.88 10.91 23.98
C ARG A 189 -6.47 10.71 24.54
N GLU A 190 -5.69 9.80 23.96
CA GLU A 190 -4.32 9.51 24.35
C GLU A 190 -3.29 10.40 23.63
N GLY A 191 -3.75 11.34 22.79
CA GLY A 191 -2.89 12.24 21.99
C GLY A 191 -2.00 11.52 21.00
N ARG A 192 -2.46 10.38 20.46
CA ARG A 192 -1.74 9.58 19.47
C ARG A 192 -2.18 9.97 18.06
N ASP A 193 -1.23 10.12 17.16
CA ASP A 193 -1.50 10.39 15.74
C ASP A 193 -2.11 9.18 15.03
N ARG A 194 -1.93 7.97 15.58
CA ARG A 194 -2.37 6.69 15.00
C ARG A 194 -2.99 5.78 16.05
N THR A 195 -3.90 4.93 15.60
CA THR A 195 -4.48 3.92 16.48
C THR A 195 -3.47 2.80 16.78
N ALA A 196 -3.61 2.13 17.92
CA ALA A 196 -2.78 0.99 18.28
C ALA A 196 -2.80 -0.12 17.20
N ARG A 197 -3.94 -0.34 16.54
CA ARG A 197 -4.07 -1.28 15.42
C ARG A 197 -3.16 -0.93 14.24
N GLU A 198 -3.08 0.35 13.87
CA GLU A 198 -2.25 0.81 12.75
C GLU A 198 -0.76 0.71 13.10
N GLU A 199 -0.38 1.09 14.31
CA GLU A 199 0.99 0.99 14.79
C GLU A 199 1.47 -0.47 14.89
N LEU A 200 0.64 -1.36 15.44
CA LEU A 200 0.92 -2.79 15.48
C LEU A 200 1.03 -3.39 14.08
N ARG A 201 0.16 -3.01 13.14
CA ARG A 201 0.20 -3.50 11.76
C ARG A 201 1.51 -3.12 11.07
N GLU A 202 1.94 -1.87 11.19
CA GLU A 202 3.21 -1.38 10.66
C GLU A 202 4.40 -2.14 11.27
N THR A 203 4.42 -2.30 12.60
CA THR A 203 5.50 -2.99 13.31
C THR A 203 5.57 -4.48 12.93
N VAL A 204 4.43 -5.16 12.84
CA VAL A 204 4.37 -6.57 12.41
C VAL A 204 4.83 -6.73 10.97
N ARG A 205 4.44 -5.85 10.05
CA ARG A 205 4.92 -5.89 8.66
C ARG A 205 6.42 -5.75 8.56
N ARG A 206 7.01 -4.82 9.30
CA ARG A 206 8.48 -4.66 9.38
C ARG A 206 9.16 -5.91 9.93
N ALA A 207 8.59 -6.55 10.94
CA ALA A 207 9.12 -7.80 11.48
C ALA A 207 9.08 -8.93 10.44
N VAL A 208 7.96 -9.05 9.69
CA VAL A 208 7.83 -10.01 8.58
C VAL A 208 8.81 -9.70 7.46
N ALA A 209 8.95 -8.43 7.05
CA ALA A 209 9.87 -8.02 6.00
C ALA A 209 11.33 -8.37 6.33
N GLY A 210 11.73 -8.22 7.60
CA GLY A 210 13.10 -8.50 8.04
C GLY A 210 13.41 -9.95 8.36
N ALA A 211 12.40 -10.82 8.48
CA ALA A 211 12.57 -12.19 8.90
C ALA A 211 12.69 -13.17 7.72
N SER A 212 13.45 -14.24 7.91
CA SER A 212 13.57 -15.37 6.99
C SER A 212 12.96 -16.67 7.55
N SER A 213 12.59 -16.67 8.84
CA SER A 213 11.96 -17.80 9.52
C SER A 213 10.91 -17.32 10.51
N GLU A 214 10.05 -18.26 10.95
CA GLU A 214 9.03 -18.00 11.98
C GLU A 214 9.66 -17.60 13.31
N GLU A 215 10.74 -18.24 13.70
CA GLU A 215 11.48 -17.96 14.93
C GLU A 215 12.06 -16.54 14.90
N GLU A 216 12.77 -16.18 13.83
CA GLU A 216 13.30 -14.83 13.62
C GLU A 216 12.19 -13.78 13.62
N PHE A 217 11.04 -14.09 13.03
CA PHE A 217 9.87 -13.20 13.04
C PHE A 217 9.38 -12.92 14.47
N LEU A 218 9.18 -13.97 15.28
CA LEU A 218 8.72 -13.80 16.66
C LEU A 218 9.73 -13.05 17.53
N ASP A 219 11.03 -13.29 17.34
CA ASP A 219 12.08 -12.56 18.07
C ASP A 219 12.15 -11.09 17.65
N ARG A 220 11.93 -10.79 16.37
CA ARG A 220 11.83 -9.39 15.90
C ARG A 220 10.63 -8.66 16.48
N LEU A 221 9.49 -9.33 16.69
CA LEU A 221 8.32 -8.72 17.37
C LEU A 221 8.66 -8.37 18.82
N LYS A 222 9.31 -9.27 19.55
CA LYS A 222 9.76 -9.01 20.93
C LYS A 222 10.81 -7.91 20.97
N GLY A 223 11.81 -7.96 20.08
CA GLY A 223 12.84 -6.93 19.93
C GLY A 223 12.31 -5.54 19.54
N ALA A 224 11.11 -5.48 18.93
CA ALA A 224 10.39 -4.24 18.68
C ALA A 224 9.59 -3.72 19.89
N GLY A 225 9.69 -4.37 21.06
CA GLY A 225 9.00 -3.97 22.28
C GLY A 225 7.53 -4.41 22.35
N LEU A 226 7.07 -5.28 21.47
CA LEU A 226 5.70 -5.77 21.50
C LEU A 226 5.51 -6.89 22.51
N LEU A 227 4.35 -6.91 23.15
CA LEU A 227 3.90 -8.08 23.92
C LEU A 227 3.39 -9.12 22.93
N VAL A 228 3.98 -10.33 22.97
CA VAL A 228 3.64 -11.41 22.03
C VAL A 228 3.04 -12.58 22.80
N ARG A 229 1.86 -13.04 22.38
CA ARG A 229 1.23 -14.29 22.83
C ARG A 229 1.12 -15.25 21.66
N THR A 230 1.55 -16.48 21.82
CA THR A 230 1.42 -17.54 20.82
C THR A 230 0.40 -18.58 21.27
N LYS A 231 -0.29 -19.19 20.33
CA LYS A 231 -1.17 -20.32 20.57
C LYS A 231 -0.58 -21.54 19.90
N ALA A 232 -0.16 -22.52 20.69
CA ALA A 232 0.34 -23.79 20.19
C ALA A 232 -0.78 -24.84 20.07
N LEU A 233 -0.64 -25.75 19.12
CA LEU A 233 -1.42 -26.97 18.98
C LEU A 233 -0.87 -28.05 19.91
N PRO A 234 -1.60 -29.13 20.20
CA PRO A 234 -1.08 -30.28 20.95
C PRO A 234 0.15 -30.93 20.31
N SER A 235 0.36 -30.75 19.00
CA SER A 235 1.56 -31.19 18.26
C SER A 235 2.81 -30.35 18.57
N GLY A 236 2.69 -29.24 19.30
CA GLY A 236 3.78 -28.29 19.51
C GLY A 236 3.84 -27.19 18.44
N ASP A 237 3.15 -27.34 17.31
CA ASP A 237 3.11 -26.35 16.24
C ASP A 237 2.32 -25.11 16.65
N LEU A 238 2.80 -23.93 16.25
CA LEU A 238 2.06 -22.71 16.52
C LEU A 238 0.86 -22.59 15.58
N GLN A 239 -0.33 -22.43 16.16
CA GLN A 239 -1.57 -22.16 15.43
C GLN A 239 -1.67 -20.69 15.00
N GLY A 240 -1.13 -19.77 15.81
CA GLY A 240 -1.24 -18.34 15.59
C GLY A 240 -0.51 -17.52 16.64
N TYR A 241 -0.51 -16.23 16.43
CA TYR A 241 0.07 -15.25 17.36
C TYR A 241 -0.87 -14.06 17.55
N LYS A 242 -0.69 -13.39 18.69
CA LYS A 242 -1.33 -12.10 19.00
C LYS A 242 -0.26 -11.15 19.50
N VAL A 243 -0.41 -9.87 19.19
CA VAL A 243 0.50 -8.79 19.63
C VAL A 243 -0.27 -7.67 20.30
N ALA A 244 0.39 -6.99 21.24
CA ALA A 244 -0.12 -5.78 21.88
C ALA A 244 1.00 -4.76 22.07
N LEU A 245 0.66 -3.47 22.08
CA LEU A 245 1.53 -2.42 22.61
C LEU A 245 1.55 -2.51 24.14
N THR A 246 2.65 -2.12 24.74
CA THR A 246 2.82 -2.14 26.20
C THR A 246 1.94 -1.12 26.93
N ASP A 247 1.60 -0.05 26.23
CA ASP A 247 0.86 1.11 26.70
C ASP A 247 -0.62 1.16 26.23
N ASP A 248 -1.02 0.29 25.28
CA ASP A 248 -2.43 0.17 24.86
C ASP A 248 -3.18 -0.79 25.79
N ARG A 249 -3.96 -0.23 26.74
CA ARG A 249 -4.68 -0.99 27.77
C ARG A 249 -6.19 -0.78 27.70
N ASN A 250 -6.95 -1.79 28.12
CA ASN A 250 -8.40 -1.71 28.27
C ASN A 250 -8.80 -1.08 29.62
N GLY A 251 -10.10 -0.99 29.89
CA GLY A 251 -10.65 -0.45 31.12
C GLY A 251 -10.23 -1.21 32.40
N ASP A 252 -9.85 -2.48 32.27
CA ASP A 252 -9.36 -3.35 33.34
C ASP A 252 -7.83 -3.28 33.49
N ASN A 253 -7.20 -2.33 32.82
CA ASN A 253 -5.74 -2.16 32.78
C ASN A 253 -4.96 -3.32 32.15
N GLU A 254 -5.62 -4.15 31.32
CA GLU A 254 -4.99 -5.25 30.59
C GLU A 254 -4.55 -4.80 29.18
N PRO A 255 -3.42 -5.31 28.64
CA PRO A 255 -3.00 -5.02 27.28
C PRO A 255 -4.01 -5.51 26.24
N VAL A 256 -4.31 -4.68 25.22
CA VAL A 256 -5.23 -5.02 24.13
C VAL A 256 -4.50 -5.82 23.05
N TYR A 257 -4.82 -7.12 22.95
CA TYR A 257 -4.15 -8.03 22.00
C TYR A 257 -4.88 -8.12 20.66
N TYR A 258 -4.15 -7.96 19.58
CA TYR A 258 -4.63 -8.15 18.20
C TYR A 258 -4.01 -9.40 17.58
N ALA A 259 -4.84 -10.26 16.97
CA ALA A 259 -4.31 -11.37 16.16
C ALA A 259 -3.72 -10.81 14.85
N GLY A 260 -2.68 -11.44 14.31
CA GLY A 260 -2.10 -11.03 13.03
C GLY A 260 -3.13 -10.94 11.91
N SER A 261 -4.05 -11.90 11.80
CA SER A 261 -5.18 -11.87 10.85
C SER A 261 -6.18 -10.74 11.06
N THR A 262 -6.26 -10.17 12.28
CA THR A 262 -7.09 -9.01 12.59
C THR A 262 -6.40 -7.71 12.17
N LEU A 263 -5.08 -7.65 12.25
CA LEU A 263 -4.28 -6.51 11.78
C LEU A 263 -4.35 -6.41 10.26
N ALA A 264 -4.09 -7.51 9.56
CA ALA A 264 -4.28 -7.62 8.11
C ALA A 264 -4.35 -9.11 7.71
N PRO A 265 -5.07 -9.47 6.63
CA PRO A 265 -5.19 -10.86 6.18
C PRO A 265 -3.85 -11.52 5.82
N ASP A 266 -2.91 -10.75 5.25
CA ASP A 266 -1.56 -11.18 4.87
C ASP A 266 -0.65 -11.45 6.08
N LEU A 267 -0.97 -10.90 7.25
CA LEU A 267 -0.25 -11.09 8.51
C LEU A 267 -0.73 -12.30 9.33
N SER A 268 -1.60 -13.16 8.78
CA SER A 268 -1.91 -14.43 9.43
C SER A 268 -0.70 -15.37 9.41
N LEU A 269 -0.46 -16.12 10.51
CA LEU A 269 0.72 -17.00 10.62
C LEU A 269 0.87 -17.99 9.44
N PRO A 270 -0.21 -18.62 8.92
CA PRO A 270 -0.08 -19.50 7.76
C PRO A 270 0.40 -18.77 6.50
N ARG A 271 0.00 -17.51 6.28
CA ARG A 271 0.47 -16.73 5.13
C ARG A 271 1.91 -16.28 5.29
N ILE A 272 2.33 -15.94 6.51
CA ILE A 272 3.72 -15.60 6.82
C ILE A 272 4.62 -16.83 6.60
N ARG A 273 4.23 -18.02 7.08
CA ARG A 273 4.95 -19.27 6.82
C ARG A 273 5.09 -19.57 5.33
N LYS A 274 3.99 -19.46 4.59
CA LYS A 274 4.02 -19.65 3.15
C LYS A 274 5.00 -18.69 2.47
N ARG A 275 5.04 -17.44 2.90
CA ARG A 275 6.01 -16.47 2.40
C ARG A 275 7.45 -16.91 2.66
N PHE A 276 7.78 -17.37 3.86
CA PHE A 276 9.13 -17.83 4.18
C PHE A 276 9.52 -19.09 3.38
N SER A 277 8.57 -20.00 3.13
CA SER A 277 8.80 -21.17 2.27
C SER A 277 9.03 -20.79 0.81
N ASP A 278 8.29 -19.81 0.29
CA ASP A 278 8.44 -19.33 -1.08
C ASP A 278 9.77 -18.56 -1.29
N ASP A 279 10.32 -17.95 -0.22
CA ASP A 279 11.59 -17.20 -0.25
C ASP A 279 12.83 -18.10 -0.09
N THR A 280 12.67 -19.38 0.28
CA THR A 280 13.78 -20.33 0.38
C THR A 280 14.19 -20.76 -1.03
N PRO A 281 15.45 -20.54 -1.48
CA PRO A 281 15.89 -21.01 -2.78
C PRO A 281 15.78 -22.53 -2.81
N SER A 282 15.24 -23.08 -3.90
CA SER A 282 15.39 -24.51 -4.19
C SER A 282 16.89 -24.83 -4.16
N GLN A 283 17.35 -25.53 -3.15
CA GLN A 283 18.76 -25.88 -3.00
C GLN A 283 19.15 -26.78 -4.17
N SER A 284 19.92 -26.22 -5.11
CA SER A 284 20.85 -27.03 -5.88
C SER A 284 21.92 -27.50 -4.90
N PRO A 285 22.30 -28.79 -4.89
CA PRO A 285 23.10 -29.36 -3.81
C PRO A 285 24.57 -28.91 -3.71
N ASP A 286 25.02 -27.95 -4.48
CA ASP A 286 26.44 -27.58 -4.63
C ASP A 286 26.83 -26.14 -4.24
N THR A 287 26.04 -25.42 -3.47
CA THR A 287 26.49 -24.10 -3.01
C THR A 287 26.42 -24.04 -1.48
N THR A 288 27.57 -24.18 -0.85
CA THR A 288 27.77 -23.88 0.58
C THR A 288 27.25 -22.47 0.87
N PRO A 289 26.37 -22.23 1.86
CA PRO A 289 25.94 -20.90 2.22
C PRO A 289 27.14 -20.10 2.70
N SER A 290 27.69 -19.26 1.86
CA SER A 290 28.67 -18.25 2.28
C SER A 290 27.93 -17.36 3.28
N ALA A 291 28.35 -17.38 4.54
CA ALA A 291 27.92 -16.45 5.57
C ALA A 291 28.24 -15.04 5.08
N GLN A 292 27.25 -14.35 4.51
CA GLN A 292 27.42 -12.99 4.02
C GLN A 292 27.70 -12.11 5.24
N THR A 293 28.93 -11.61 5.32
CA THR A 293 29.32 -10.59 6.28
C THR A 293 28.29 -9.46 6.23
N PRO A 294 27.78 -8.98 7.38
CA PRO A 294 26.81 -7.90 7.41
C PRO A 294 27.34 -6.70 6.60
N SER A 295 26.69 -6.39 5.49
CA SER A 295 27.06 -5.20 4.72
C SER A 295 26.64 -3.96 5.49
N GLY A 296 27.52 -2.93 5.54
CA GLY A 296 27.18 -1.67 6.20
C GLY A 296 25.95 -0.98 5.59
N PRO A 297 25.34 -0.01 6.31
CA PRO A 297 24.10 0.66 5.88
C PRO A 297 24.18 1.29 4.48
N ALA A 298 25.30 1.89 4.11
CA ALA A 298 25.51 2.47 2.80
C ALA A 298 25.47 1.42 1.67
N THR A 299 26.15 0.27 1.88
CA THR A 299 26.17 -0.82 0.88
C THR A 299 24.79 -1.42 0.69
N ALA A 300 24.01 -1.62 1.77
CA ALA A 300 22.65 -2.12 1.67
C ALA A 300 21.75 -1.14 0.88
N ARG A 301 21.91 0.17 1.08
CA ARG A 301 21.17 1.20 0.35
C ARG A 301 21.51 1.24 -1.14
N ARG A 302 22.78 1.11 -1.49
CA ARG A 302 23.21 1.01 -2.90
C ARG A 302 22.57 -0.19 -3.60
N ARG A 303 22.57 -1.35 -2.94
CA ARG A 303 21.92 -2.56 -3.46
C ARG A 303 20.41 -2.37 -3.59
N ALA A 304 19.77 -1.77 -2.59
CA ALA A 304 18.35 -1.47 -2.63
C ALA A 304 17.99 -0.52 -3.78
N ALA A 305 18.81 0.51 -4.03
CA ALA A 305 18.63 1.41 -5.17
C ALA A 305 18.77 0.68 -6.50
N ALA A 306 19.77 -0.20 -6.64
CA ALA A 306 19.94 -1.01 -7.85
C ALA A 306 18.77 -1.98 -8.06
N THR A 307 18.28 -2.60 -7.00
CA THR A 307 17.12 -3.51 -7.07
C THR A 307 15.83 -2.76 -7.39
N ALA A 308 15.61 -1.58 -6.79
CA ALA A 308 14.47 -0.72 -7.11
C ALA A 308 14.46 -0.30 -8.59
N TRP A 309 15.64 -0.04 -9.14
CA TRP A 309 15.79 0.24 -10.56
C TRP A 309 15.36 -0.95 -11.45
N GLN A 310 15.77 -2.17 -11.13
CA GLN A 310 15.36 -3.36 -11.90
C GLN A 310 13.85 -3.59 -11.79
N ALA A 311 13.29 -3.40 -10.60
CA ALA A 311 11.85 -3.51 -10.36
C ALA A 311 11.05 -2.48 -11.16
N LEU A 312 11.58 -1.29 -11.34
CA LEU A 312 10.98 -0.25 -12.17
C LEU A 312 10.76 -0.71 -13.61
N LEU A 313 11.75 -1.37 -14.21
CA LEU A 313 11.65 -1.92 -15.57
C LEU A 313 10.54 -2.96 -15.68
N VAL A 314 10.34 -3.77 -14.63
CA VAL A 314 9.26 -4.74 -14.58
C VAL A 314 7.89 -4.06 -14.47
N ILE A 315 7.77 -3.00 -13.66
CA ILE A 315 6.50 -2.25 -13.52
C ILE A 315 6.11 -1.58 -14.84
N ASP A 316 7.06 -1.13 -15.62
CA ASP A 316 6.81 -0.45 -16.89
C ASP A 316 6.42 -1.43 -18.02
N HIS A 317 6.95 -2.67 -18.04
CA HIS A 317 6.83 -3.59 -19.18
C HIS A 317 6.40 -5.02 -18.82
N GLY A 318 6.30 -5.38 -17.54
CA GLY A 318 5.98 -6.73 -17.09
C GLY A 318 4.49 -7.08 -17.17
N GLU A 319 4.21 -8.36 -16.96
CA GLU A 319 2.84 -8.87 -16.86
C GLU A 319 2.17 -8.39 -15.55
N ASP A 320 0.87 -8.21 -15.58
CA ASP A 320 0.11 -7.63 -14.47
C ASP A 320 0.32 -8.32 -13.11
N THR A 321 0.44 -9.64 -13.10
CA THR A 321 0.65 -10.45 -11.89
C THR A 321 2.05 -10.24 -11.29
N GLU A 322 3.03 -10.06 -12.16
CA GLU A 322 4.41 -9.77 -11.81
C GLU A 322 4.55 -8.33 -11.30
N VAL A 323 3.94 -7.37 -12.00
CA VAL A 323 3.89 -5.96 -11.59
C VAL A 323 3.26 -5.82 -10.21
N ALA A 324 2.13 -6.49 -9.96
CA ALA A 324 1.47 -6.47 -8.66
C ALA A 324 2.38 -7.01 -7.54
N ALA A 325 3.19 -8.04 -7.81
CA ALA A 325 4.16 -8.58 -6.87
C ALA A 325 5.28 -7.56 -6.54
N HIS A 326 5.81 -6.89 -7.56
CA HIS A 326 6.85 -5.86 -7.38
C HIS A 326 6.34 -4.65 -6.60
N ILE A 327 5.11 -4.19 -6.87
CA ILE A 327 4.47 -3.09 -6.11
C ILE A 327 4.30 -3.50 -4.64
N ALA A 328 3.88 -4.73 -4.36
CA ALA A 328 3.74 -5.21 -2.99
C ALA A 328 5.11 -5.24 -2.27
N ALA A 329 6.16 -5.73 -2.92
CA ALA A 329 7.51 -5.79 -2.36
C ALA A 329 8.15 -4.39 -2.20
N ALA A 330 7.79 -3.41 -3.05
CA ALA A 330 8.21 -2.03 -2.89
C ALA A 330 7.73 -1.42 -1.57
N GLY A 331 6.52 -1.77 -1.11
CA GLY A 331 6.02 -1.37 0.21
C GLY A 331 6.91 -1.87 1.35
N GLU A 332 7.48 -3.07 1.22
CA GLU A 332 8.42 -3.60 2.22
C GLU A 332 9.76 -2.86 2.24
N VAL A 333 10.25 -2.43 1.08
CA VAL A 333 11.44 -1.58 0.98
C VAL A 333 11.19 -0.22 1.64
N LEU A 334 10.02 0.39 1.43
CA LEU A 334 9.62 1.63 2.08
C LEU A 334 9.57 1.48 3.61
N ASP A 335 8.95 0.43 4.12
CA ASP A 335 8.89 0.14 5.56
C ASP A 335 10.31 -0.05 6.15
N ALA A 336 11.20 -0.71 5.42
CA ALA A 336 12.59 -0.92 5.83
C ALA A 336 13.38 0.40 5.85
N LEU A 337 13.20 1.24 4.83
CA LEU A 337 13.81 2.58 4.77
C LEU A 337 13.32 3.47 5.90
N ALA A 338 12.00 3.53 6.14
CA ALA A 338 11.42 4.30 7.22
C ALA A 338 12.01 3.94 8.59
N LYS A 339 12.27 2.65 8.83
CA LYS A 339 12.87 2.16 10.07
C LYS A 339 14.34 2.51 10.22
N THR A 340 15.12 2.39 9.13
CA THR A 340 16.59 2.42 9.17
C THR A 340 17.17 3.78 8.80
N SER A 341 16.36 4.75 8.39
CA SER A 341 16.81 6.09 8.02
C SER A 341 16.97 7.01 9.23
N ALA A 342 17.76 8.06 9.06
CA ALA A 342 18.03 9.06 10.08
C ALA A 342 16.76 9.89 10.43
N ALA A 343 16.78 10.56 11.57
CA ALA A 343 15.63 11.26 12.13
C ALA A 343 14.99 12.28 11.18
N HIS A 344 15.82 13.04 10.43
CA HIS A 344 15.36 14.12 9.55
C HIS A 344 14.57 13.64 8.32
N THR A 345 14.70 12.36 7.91
CA THR A 345 13.94 11.77 6.79
C THR A 345 12.89 10.76 7.26
N ARG A 346 12.97 10.32 8.52
CA ARG A 346 12.17 9.18 9.03
C ARG A 346 10.68 9.46 9.05
N ALA A 347 10.26 10.69 9.40
CA ALA A 347 8.85 11.04 9.49
C ALA A 347 8.18 10.91 8.12
N GLU A 348 8.74 11.53 7.11
CA GLU A 348 8.21 11.51 5.74
C GLU A 348 8.24 10.09 5.13
N LEU A 349 9.32 9.33 5.36
CA LEU A 349 9.39 7.94 4.91
C LEU A 349 8.33 7.05 5.58
N ARG A 350 7.98 7.31 6.83
CA ARG A 350 6.89 6.58 7.52
C ARG A 350 5.53 6.92 6.93
N GLU A 351 5.27 8.19 6.62
CA GLU A 351 4.03 8.60 5.96
C GLU A 351 3.95 8.01 4.55
N ALA A 352 5.04 8.08 3.76
CA ALA A 352 5.11 7.43 2.46
C ALA A 352 4.76 5.94 2.53
N ALA A 353 5.37 5.19 3.45
CA ALA A 353 5.11 3.77 3.63
C ALA A 353 3.66 3.50 4.06
N PHE A 354 3.12 4.31 4.96
CA PHE A 354 1.76 4.19 5.46
C PHE A 354 0.71 4.40 4.35
N VAL A 355 0.88 5.46 3.57
CA VAL A 355 -0.05 5.77 2.47
C VAL A 355 0.10 4.76 1.34
N PHE A 356 1.33 4.39 0.98
CA PHE A 356 1.60 3.42 -0.09
C PHE A 356 1.05 2.01 0.22
N GLU A 357 0.79 1.69 1.48
CA GLU A 357 0.16 0.42 1.85
C GLU A 357 -1.11 0.13 1.04
N ARG A 358 -1.91 1.14 0.70
CA ARG A 358 -3.10 0.96 -0.13
C ARG A 358 -2.74 0.59 -1.56
N ALA A 359 -1.68 1.15 -2.12
CA ALA A 359 -1.20 0.83 -3.46
C ALA A 359 -0.66 -0.61 -3.57
N THR A 360 -0.10 -1.16 -2.48
CA THR A 360 0.37 -2.57 -2.47
C THR A 360 -0.77 -3.59 -2.59
N ARG A 361 -2.03 -3.16 -2.52
CA ARG A 361 -3.22 -4.01 -2.60
C ARG A 361 -3.85 -3.91 -3.97
N SER A 362 -3.21 -4.50 -4.95
CA SER A 362 -3.76 -4.61 -6.29
C SER A 362 -4.98 -5.55 -6.31
N HIS A 363 -5.93 -5.29 -7.22
CA HIS A 363 -7.00 -6.23 -7.57
C HIS A 363 -6.48 -7.39 -8.44
N VAL A 364 -5.26 -7.27 -8.95
CA VAL A 364 -4.57 -8.33 -9.66
C VAL A 364 -3.87 -9.21 -8.63
N GLN A 365 -4.06 -10.52 -8.74
CA GLN A 365 -3.40 -11.47 -7.86
C GLN A 365 -1.90 -11.49 -8.20
N ALA A 366 -1.07 -11.10 -7.24
CA ALA A 366 0.38 -11.09 -7.39
C ALA A 366 0.92 -12.51 -7.60
N GLU A 367 1.68 -12.71 -8.67
CA GLU A 367 2.43 -13.95 -8.88
C GLU A 367 3.71 -13.92 -8.03
N ARG A 368 3.90 -14.95 -7.23
CA ARG A 368 4.99 -15.00 -6.25
C ARG A 368 6.27 -15.52 -6.89
N GLY A 369 7.38 -14.96 -6.46
CA GLY A 369 8.71 -15.41 -6.86
C GLY A 369 9.50 -14.40 -7.69
N HIS A 370 8.85 -13.51 -8.40
CA HIS A 370 9.50 -12.45 -9.20
C HIS A 370 10.01 -11.27 -8.34
N ASP A 371 9.44 -11.09 -7.15
CA ASP A 371 9.71 -10.00 -6.20
C ASP A 371 10.81 -10.30 -5.16
N ARG A 372 11.49 -11.45 -5.28
CA ARG A 372 12.51 -11.92 -4.30
C ARG A 372 13.64 -10.91 -4.10
N ALA A 373 14.10 -10.26 -5.16
CA ALA A 373 15.19 -9.30 -5.09
C ALA A 373 14.82 -8.07 -4.23
N LEU A 374 13.62 -7.50 -4.40
CA LEU A 374 13.14 -6.38 -3.59
C LEU A 374 12.98 -6.79 -2.12
N ARG A 375 12.43 -7.97 -1.85
CA ARG A 375 12.30 -8.48 -0.49
C ARG A 375 13.66 -8.72 0.16
N GLN A 376 14.65 -9.23 -0.60
CA GLN A 376 16.01 -9.37 -0.10
C GLN A 376 16.61 -7.99 0.21
N ALA A 377 16.40 -6.99 -0.64
CA ALA A 377 16.84 -5.63 -0.40
C ALA A 377 16.23 -5.05 0.89
N ALA A 378 14.94 -5.27 1.14
CA ALA A 378 14.29 -4.86 2.39
C ALA A 378 14.92 -5.55 3.63
N ARG A 379 15.20 -6.86 3.55
CA ARG A 379 15.91 -7.58 4.60
C ARG A 379 17.31 -7.04 4.86
N ASP A 380 18.06 -6.75 3.79
CA ASP A 380 19.42 -6.23 3.89
C ASP A 380 19.44 -4.84 4.53
N LEU A 381 18.48 -3.97 4.19
CA LEU A 381 18.30 -2.67 4.85
C LEU A 381 18.08 -2.82 6.36
N ILE A 382 17.20 -3.74 6.77
CA ILE A 382 16.91 -3.98 8.19
C ILE A 382 18.13 -4.58 8.91
N ARG A 383 18.81 -5.55 8.30
CA ARG A 383 19.99 -6.23 8.89
C ARG A 383 21.21 -5.32 8.97
N SER A 384 21.38 -4.41 8.03
CA SER A 384 22.48 -3.43 8.04
C SER A 384 22.40 -2.41 9.16
N GLY A 385 21.24 -2.29 9.80
CA GLY A 385 20.99 -1.35 10.89
C GLY A 385 20.72 0.09 10.43
N PRO A 386 20.62 1.03 11.40
CA PRO A 386 20.30 2.41 11.10
C PRO A 386 21.47 3.13 10.40
N ALA A 387 21.12 3.96 9.40
CA ALA A 387 22.07 4.84 8.73
C ALA A 387 22.33 6.12 9.52
N LEU A 388 23.55 6.61 9.40
CA LEU A 388 23.94 7.89 9.96
C LEU A 388 23.38 8.99 9.09
N GLY A 389 22.60 9.71 8.93
CA GLY A 389 22.09 10.78 8.04
C GLY A 389 23.14 11.72 7.44
N ARG A 390 24.39 11.32 7.35
CA ARG A 390 25.53 12.08 6.85
C ARG A 390 26.56 11.18 6.19
N GLY A 391 27.48 11.78 5.44
CA GLY A 391 28.52 11.04 4.69
C GLY A 391 27.90 10.08 3.70
N GLU A 392 28.55 8.96 3.47
CA GLU A 392 28.10 7.93 2.53
C GLU A 392 26.73 7.34 2.88
N ASP A 393 26.41 7.17 4.17
CA ASP A 393 25.09 6.71 4.62
C ASP A 393 23.97 7.69 4.25
N GLY A 394 24.21 9.01 4.42
CA GLY A 394 23.23 10.04 4.06
C GLY A 394 23.04 10.14 2.56
N ALA A 395 24.15 10.13 1.80
CA ALA A 395 24.13 10.23 0.35
C ALA A 395 23.49 9.00 -0.31
N THR A 396 23.78 7.78 0.18
CA THR A 396 23.12 6.56 -0.31
C THR A 396 21.64 6.49 0.11
N THR A 397 21.27 7.16 1.21
CA THR A 397 19.85 7.31 1.58
C THR A 397 19.12 8.17 0.55
N ALA A 398 19.69 9.31 0.11
CA ALA A 398 19.12 10.11 -0.97
C ALA A 398 18.99 9.31 -2.27
N MET A 399 20.05 8.58 -2.65
CA MET A 399 20.05 7.73 -3.85
C MET A 399 18.93 6.68 -3.84
N VAL A 400 18.70 6.00 -2.73
CA VAL A 400 17.64 4.98 -2.67
C VAL A 400 16.24 5.59 -2.61
N ILE A 401 16.07 6.74 -1.96
CA ILE A 401 14.78 7.47 -1.96
C ILE A 401 14.41 7.90 -3.37
N ASP A 402 15.38 8.43 -4.14
CA ASP A 402 15.19 8.80 -5.54
C ASP A 402 14.70 7.60 -6.38
N MET A 403 15.34 6.46 -6.26
CA MET A 403 14.95 5.26 -7.01
C MET A 403 13.57 4.73 -6.59
N VAL A 404 13.26 4.76 -5.30
CA VAL A 404 11.96 4.33 -4.78
C VAL A 404 10.86 5.33 -5.16
N PHE A 405 11.16 6.61 -5.27
CA PHE A 405 10.23 7.62 -5.78
C PHE A 405 9.76 7.27 -7.20
N PHE A 406 10.68 6.97 -8.12
CA PHE A 406 10.32 6.55 -9.48
C PHE A 406 9.51 5.25 -9.49
N LEU A 407 9.85 4.30 -8.65
CA LEU A 407 9.13 3.04 -8.55
C LEU A 407 7.68 3.24 -8.04
N VAL A 408 7.48 4.11 -7.05
CA VAL A 408 6.15 4.48 -6.54
C VAL A 408 5.36 5.26 -7.58
N HIS A 409 6.01 6.14 -8.33
CA HIS A 409 5.39 6.88 -9.44
C HIS A 409 4.94 5.95 -10.57
N ALA A 410 5.76 4.96 -10.95
CA ALA A 410 5.39 3.94 -11.92
C ALA A 410 4.19 3.09 -11.44
N ALA A 411 4.17 2.76 -10.14
CA ALA A 411 3.02 2.07 -9.54
C ALA A 411 1.73 2.91 -9.64
N ALA A 412 1.82 4.23 -9.42
CA ALA A 412 0.68 5.14 -9.59
C ALA A 412 0.13 5.11 -11.03
N HIS A 413 1.03 5.18 -12.03
CA HIS A 413 0.66 5.10 -13.44
C HIS A 413 0.05 3.74 -13.80
N TRP A 414 0.64 2.64 -13.35
CA TRP A 414 0.10 1.32 -13.61
C TRP A 414 -1.31 1.17 -13.01
N HIS A 415 -1.53 1.61 -11.76
CA HIS A 415 -2.85 1.60 -11.16
C HIS A 415 -3.84 2.48 -11.91
N ALA A 416 -3.42 3.66 -12.37
CA ALA A 416 -4.27 4.55 -13.18
C ALA A 416 -4.70 3.89 -14.50
N LYS A 417 -3.77 3.25 -15.21
CA LYS A 417 -4.08 2.48 -16.44
C LYS A 417 -5.06 1.33 -16.19
N LYS A 418 -5.05 0.75 -14.99
CA LYS A 418 -5.96 -0.33 -14.57
C LYS A 418 -7.26 0.18 -13.96
N ASN A 419 -7.51 1.48 -13.94
CA ASN A 419 -8.67 2.10 -13.28
C ASN A 419 -8.75 1.80 -11.76
N HIS A 420 -7.61 1.58 -11.11
CA HIS A 420 -7.50 1.39 -9.67
C HIS A 420 -7.31 2.76 -8.98
N ALA A 421 -8.31 3.64 -9.04
CA ALA A 421 -8.17 5.05 -8.68
C ALA A 421 -7.68 5.28 -7.24
N GLN A 422 -8.15 4.48 -6.26
CA GLN A 422 -7.72 4.62 -4.87
C GLN A 422 -6.25 4.23 -4.66
N GLN A 423 -5.79 3.20 -5.36
CA GLN A 423 -4.41 2.75 -5.32
C GLN A 423 -3.49 3.75 -6.03
N ALA A 424 -3.94 4.28 -7.18
CA ALA A 424 -3.22 5.33 -7.88
C ALA A 424 -3.07 6.60 -7.03
N ALA A 425 -4.16 7.07 -6.41
CA ALA A 425 -4.12 8.22 -5.51
C ALA A 425 -3.20 7.98 -4.30
N ALA A 426 -3.23 6.79 -3.69
CA ALA A 426 -2.36 6.43 -2.59
C ALA A 426 -0.87 6.41 -2.99
N ALA A 427 -0.55 5.88 -4.18
CA ALA A 427 0.82 5.90 -4.69
C ALA A 427 1.28 7.32 -5.00
N SER A 428 0.43 8.17 -5.60
CA SER A 428 0.75 9.59 -5.85
C SER A 428 1.00 10.35 -4.54
N GLN A 429 0.16 10.16 -3.52
CA GLN A 429 0.37 10.78 -2.22
C GLN A 429 1.67 10.29 -1.54
N ALA A 430 2.00 9.00 -1.66
CA ALA A 430 3.27 8.49 -1.16
C ALA A 430 4.47 9.10 -1.88
N ALA A 431 4.36 9.39 -3.19
CA ALA A 431 5.40 10.07 -3.95
C ALA A 431 5.68 11.49 -3.43
N GLU A 432 4.65 12.23 -2.99
CA GLU A 432 4.85 13.56 -2.37
C GLU A 432 5.67 13.49 -1.08
N HIS A 433 5.37 12.53 -0.19
CA HIS A 433 6.18 12.31 1.01
C HIS A 433 7.61 11.88 0.68
N LEU A 434 7.80 11.06 -0.37
CA LEU A 434 9.13 10.67 -0.82
C LEU A 434 9.91 11.86 -1.39
N ARG A 435 9.26 12.81 -2.07
CA ARG A 435 9.87 14.03 -2.55
C ARG A 435 10.41 14.86 -1.38
N THR A 436 9.60 15.10 -0.36
CA THR A 436 10.02 15.82 0.86
C THR A 436 11.16 15.11 1.58
N ALA A 437 11.10 13.77 1.68
CA ALA A 437 12.18 12.98 2.27
C ALA A 437 13.47 13.06 1.44
N TYR A 438 13.36 13.09 0.10
CA TYR A 438 14.49 13.25 -0.81
C TYR A 438 15.16 14.59 -0.63
N GLU A 439 14.42 15.69 -0.64
CA GLU A 439 14.95 17.04 -0.43
C GLU A 439 15.76 17.13 0.88
N ALA A 440 15.20 16.55 1.96
CA ALA A 440 15.88 16.50 3.24
C ALA A 440 17.18 15.66 3.21
N ALA A 441 17.22 14.57 2.44
CA ALA A 441 18.38 13.68 2.35
C ALA A 441 19.43 14.18 1.37
N ALA A 442 19.01 14.74 0.23
CA ALA A 442 19.87 15.10 -0.90
C ALA A 442 20.59 16.44 -0.74
N GLY A 443 20.06 17.35 0.08
CA GLY A 443 20.57 18.71 0.19
C GLY A 443 22.05 18.80 0.53
N ILE A 444 22.53 18.04 1.51
CA ILE A 444 23.96 18.06 1.91
C ILE A 444 24.88 17.45 0.86
N PRO A 445 24.64 16.22 0.33
CA PRO A 445 25.52 15.62 -0.66
C PRO A 445 25.52 16.39 -2.00
N LEU A 446 24.37 16.86 -2.47
CA LEU A 446 24.28 17.66 -3.68
C LEU A 446 25.01 19.01 -3.55
N ALA A 447 24.88 19.69 -2.40
CA ALA A 447 25.61 20.92 -2.13
C ALA A 447 27.13 20.70 -2.11
N ALA A 448 27.60 19.55 -1.63
CA ALA A 448 29.02 19.19 -1.68
C ALA A 448 29.50 18.97 -3.12
N LEU A 449 28.73 18.24 -3.93
CA LEU A 449 29.02 18.05 -5.37
C LEU A 449 28.97 19.37 -6.13
N TYR A 450 27.96 20.21 -5.85
CA TYR A 450 27.84 21.53 -6.47
C TYR A 450 29.07 22.40 -6.19
N ARG A 451 29.56 22.48 -4.94
CA ARG A 451 30.78 23.22 -4.59
C ARG A 451 31.98 22.68 -5.35
N ARG A 452 32.18 21.37 -5.42
CA ARG A 452 33.26 20.75 -6.21
C ARG A 452 33.18 21.13 -7.68
N GLY A 453 31.99 21.04 -8.29
CA GLY A 453 31.77 21.37 -9.69
C GLY A 453 32.08 22.85 -10.01
N ARG A 454 31.74 23.76 -9.10
CA ARG A 454 32.12 25.18 -9.23
C ARG A 454 33.63 25.41 -9.21
N HIS A 455 34.38 24.59 -8.51
CA HIS A 455 35.85 24.68 -8.45
C HIS A 455 36.56 23.95 -9.58
N LEU A 456 35.87 23.23 -10.47
CA LEU A 456 36.46 22.67 -11.68
C LEU A 456 36.99 23.81 -12.56
N SER A 457 38.12 23.57 -13.23
CA SER A 457 38.67 24.53 -14.21
C SER A 457 37.67 24.75 -15.35
N GLN A 458 37.73 25.92 -15.98
CA GLN A 458 36.84 26.25 -17.09
C GLN A 458 36.94 25.24 -18.24
N PRO A 459 38.17 24.81 -18.71
CA PRO A 459 38.27 23.80 -19.74
C PRO A 459 37.63 22.47 -19.38
N LEU A 460 37.71 22.05 -18.10
CA LEU A 460 37.11 20.82 -17.63
C LEU A 460 35.58 20.92 -17.64
N ARG A 461 35.03 22.03 -17.17
CA ARG A 461 33.57 22.26 -17.22
C ARG A 461 33.03 22.28 -18.66
N GLN A 462 33.74 22.90 -19.58
CA GLN A 462 33.38 22.91 -21.00
C GLN A 462 33.39 21.50 -21.60
N ARG A 463 34.36 20.67 -21.22
CA ARG A 463 34.42 19.27 -21.63
C ARG A 463 33.22 18.48 -21.07
N GLN A 464 32.87 18.66 -19.80
CA GLN A 464 31.69 17.99 -19.22
C GLN A 464 30.39 18.44 -19.90
N ALA A 465 30.25 19.72 -20.23
CA ALA A 465 29.12 20.23 -20.99
C ALA A 465 29.06 19.65 -22.43
N ALA A 466 30.23 19.39 -23.05
CA ALA A 466 30.27 18.73 -24.36
C ALA A 466 29.77 17.28 -24.27
N TYR A 467 30.12 16.53 -23.22
CA TYR A 467 29.59 15.19 -23.00
C TYR A 467 28.07 15.21 -22.86
N LEU A 468 27.51 16.18 -22.12
CA LEU A 468 26.05 16.33 -21.95
C LEU A 468 25.36 16.62 -23.31
N ARG A 469 25.90 17.55 -24.10
CA ARG A 469 25.37 17.86 -25.44
C ARG A 469 25.45 16.69 -26.42
N GLN A 470 26.50 15.89 -26.30
CA GLN A 470 26.65 14.68 -27.11
C GLN A 470 25.66 13.59 -26.73
N ALA A 471 25.48 13.37 -25.44
CA ALA A 471 24.67 12.26 -24.93
C ALA A 471 23.15 12.54 -24.94
N VAL A 472 22.76 13.80 -24.66
CA VAL A 472 21.33 14.18 -24.45
C VAL A 472 21.05 15.53 -25.11
N PRO A 473 21.20 15.66 -26.46
CA PRO A 473 21.13 16.94 -27.16
C PRO A 473 19.82 17.72 -26.91
N GLU A 474 18.71 17.04 -26.79
CA GLU A 474 17.38 17.64 -26.60
C GLU A 474 17.20 18.31 -25.23
N LEU A 475 17.86 17.79 -24.19
CA LEU A 475 17.72 18.25 -22.80
C LEU A 475 18.97 18.97 -22.29
N ALA A 476 20.03 19.04 -23.10
CA ALA A 476 21.35 19.51 -22.68
C ALA A 476 21.32 20.97 -22.19
N GLU A 477 20.73 21.88 -22.96
CA GLU A 477 20.68 23.29 -22.58
C GLU A 477 19.82 23.52 -21.35
N GLN A 478 18.67 22.81 -21.21
CA GLN A 478 17.86 22.85 -20.00
C GLN A 478 18.67 22.39 -18.78
N ALA A 479 19.39 21.27 -18.88
CA ALA A 479 20.19 20.74 -17.78
C ALA A 479 21.40 21.66 -17.46
N LEU A 480 21.96 22.35 -18.44
CA LEU A 480 23.03 23.31 -18.23
C LEU A 480 22.56 24.58 -17.50
N ASP A 481 21.30 24.97 -17.67
CA ASP A 481 20.66 26.11 -17.01
C ASP A 481 20.17 25.77 -15.61
N GLU A 482 20.03 24.48 -15.27
CA GLU A 482 19.60 24.06 -13.93
C GLU A 482 20.65 24.42 -12.85
N PRO A 483 20.19 24.78 -11.63
CA PRO A 483 21.09 25.00 -10.49
C PRO A 483 22.01 23.81 -10.20
N GLY A 484 21.51 22.57 -10.43
CA GLY A 484 22.22 21.31 -10.21
C GLY A 484 23.35 21.01 -11.20
N TRP A 485 23.50 21.78 -12.29
CA TRP A 485 24.53 21.54 -13.32
C TRP A 485 25.94 21.30 -12.76
N PHE A 486 26.35 22.12 -11.77
CA PHE A 486 27.68 21.96 -11.19
C PHE A 486 27.88 20.63 -10.45
N ALA A 487 26.83 20.10 -9.83
CA ALA A 487 26.86 18.78 -9.20
C ALA A 487 26.99 17.67 -10.26
N LEU A 488 26.29 17.79 -11.38
CA LEU A 488 26.41 16.88 -12.51
C LEU A 488 27.81 16.97 -13.13
N ALA A 489 28.37 18.17 -13.34
CA ALA A 489 29.73 18.36 -13.88
C ALA A 489 30.79 17.70 -12.97
N ALA A 490 30.67 17.83 -11.65
CA ALA A 490 31.56 17.14 -10.71
C ALA A 490 31.44 15.62 -10.82
N THR A 491 30.20 15.11 -10.99
CA THR A 491 29.94 13.68 -11.14
C THR A 491 30.51 13.13 -12.43
N LEU A 492 30.37 13.84 -13.55
CA LEU A 492 30.96 13.45 -14.83
C LEU A 492 32.51 13.44 -14.77
N ALA A 493 33.12 14.39 -14.04
CA ALA A 493 34.55 14.38 -13.80
C ALA A 493 34.99 13.18 -12.93
N ASP A 494 34.19 12.77 -11.98
CA ASP A 494 34.44 11.56 -11.17
C ASP A 494 34.32 10.29 -12.04
N VAL A 495 33.32 10.22 -12.94
CA VAL A 495 33.11 9.12 -13.90
C VAL A 495 34.35 8.98 -14.81
N GLU A 496 34.84 10.10 -15.36
CA GLU A 496 36.04 10.14 -16.18
C GLU A 496 37.29 9.68 -15.40
N THR A 497 37.44 10.16 -14.15
CA THR A 497 38.57 9.80 -13.28
C THR A 497 38.55 8.32 -12.91
N ALA A 498 37.36 7.71 -12.78
CA ALA A 498 37.19 6.29 -12.55
C ALA A 498 37.47 5.41 -13.78
N GLY A 499 37.70 6.01 -14.95
CA GLY A 499 38.04 5.31 -16.18
C GLY A 499 36.83 4.88 -17.02
N HIS A 500 35.65 5.40 -16.75
CA HIS A 500 34.47 5.18 -17.58
C HIS A 500 34.34 6.22 -18.69
N ASP A 501 33.62 5.90 -19.76
CA ASP A 501 33.22 6.87 -20.78
C ASP A 501 32.04 7.73 -20.27
N PRO A 502 32.22 9.04 -20.01
CA PRO A 502 31.16 9.89 -19.48
C PRO A 502 30.01 10.09 -20.46
N ALA A 503 30.29 10.19 -21.78
CA ALA A 503 29.24 10.41 -22.77
C ALA A 503 28.37 9.15 -22.95
N GLY A 504 29.00 7.98 -23.07
CA GLY A 504 28.31 6.71 -23.20
C GLY A 504 27.47 6.38 -21.97
N LEU A 505 28.02 6.57 -20.74
CA LEU A 505 27.33 6.30 -19.51
C LEU A 505 26.16 7.28 -19.27
N LEU A 506 26.34 8.55 -19.70
CA LEU A 506 25.29 9.57 -19.61
C LEU A 506 24.15 9.27 -20.59
N ALA A 507 24.45 8.86 -21.83
CA ALA A 507 23.46 8.43 -22.79
C ALA A 507 22.63 7.24 -22.23
N GLU A 508 23.32 6.22 -21.73
CA GLU A 508 22.66 5.07 -21.08
C GLU A 508 21.79 5.50 -19.88
N ALA A 509 22.27 6.44 -19.06
CA ALA A 509 21.50 6.96 -17.93
C ALA A 509 20.26 7.73 -18.36
N ALA A 510 20.30 8.41 -19.50
CA ALA A 510 19.22 9.20 -20.07
C ALA A 510 18.17 8.32 -20.78
N GLU A 511 18.61 7.35 -21.58
CA GLU A 511 17.72 6.43 -22.33
C GLU A 511 16.83 5.58 -21.43
N ARG A 512 17.26 5.34 -20.21
CA ARG A 512 16.59 4.40 -19.29
C ARG A 512 15.21 4.84 -18.82
N ARG A 513 14.85 6.10 -18.91
CA ARG A 513 13.51 6.65 -18.65
C ARG A 513 13.41 8.12 -19.01
N GLU A 514 12.19 8.55 -19.37
CA GLU A 514 11.84 9.95 -19.58
C GLU A 514 12.33 10.85 -18.43
N LEU A 515 13.12 11.85 -18.78
CA LEU A 515 13.65 12.85 -17.85
C LEU A 515 12.80 14.11 -17.80
N ALA A 516 11.91 14.29 -18.78
CA ALA A 516 11.10 15.50 -18.93
C ALA A 516 10.11 15.73 -17.79
N THR A 517 9.76 14.69 -17.02
CA THR A 517 8.87 14.77 -15.85
C THR A 517 9.61 14.92 -14.52
N ALA A 518 10.95 14.98 -14.54
CA ALA A 518 11.75 15.18 -13.34
C ALA A 518 11.76 16.65 -12.93
N ASP A 519 11.66 16.93 -11.63
CA ASP A 519 11.77 18.29 -11.07
C ASP A 519 13.19 18.87 -11.31
N SER A 520 14.21 18.03 -11.33
CA SER A 520 15.60 18.35 -11.68
C SER A 520 16.21 17.21 -12.47
N ILE A 521 16.50 17.46 -13.75
CA ILE A 521 17.17 16.53 -14.64
C ILE A 521 18.58 16.23 -14.13
N THR A 522 19.28 17.25 -13.68
CA THR A 522 20.66 17.15 -13.21
C THR A 522 20.80 16.29 -11.96
N ASP A 523 19.90 16.41 -10.99
CA ASP A 523 19.94 15.61 -9.77
C ASP A 523 19.69 14.13 -10.05
N VAL A 524 18.72 13.82 -10.90
CA VAL A 524 18.44 12.45 -11.34
C VAL A 524 19.65 11.83 -12.02
N LEU A 525 20.29 12.58 -12.94
CA LEU A 525 21.48 12.11 -13.64
C LEU A 525 22.67 11.92 -12.70
N VAL A 526 22.85 12.77 -11.68
CA VAL A 526 23.88 12.60 -10.65
C VAL A 526 23.77 11.22 -9.98
N TRP A 527 22.59 10.87 -9.47
CA TRP A 527 22.41 9.59 -8.75
C TRP A 527 22.50 8.39 -9.67
N ARG A 528 21.97 8.47 -10.90
CA ARG A 528 22.09 7.41 -11.90
C ARG A 528 23.54 7.13 -12.25
N LEU A 529 24.30 8.16 -12.59
CA LEU A 529 25.70 8.04 -12.95
C LEU A 529 26.56 7.51 -11.79
N ARG A 530 26.40 8.05 -10.58
CA ARG A 530 27.15 7.59 -9.39
C ARG A 530 26.87 6.13 -9.08
N ARG A 531 25.63 5.67 -9.28
CA ARG A 531 25.26 4.27 -9.14
C ARG A 531 25.85 3.40 -10.26
N MET A 532 25.74 3.81 -11.52
CA MET A 532 26.18 3.03 -12.69
C MET A 532 27.70 2.89 -12.74
N ALA A 533 28.44 3.93 -12.35
CA ALA A 533 29.89 3.91 -12.30
C ALA A 533 30.45 3.42 -10.95
N ASP A 534 29.61 2.90 -10.05
CA ASP A 534 29.98 2.45 -8.68
C ASP A 534 30.80 3.50 -7.90
N LEU A 535 30.48 4.78 -8.12
CA LEU A 535 31.13 5.90 -7.44
C LEU A 535 30.60 6.06 -6.00
N PRO A 536 31.42 6.58 -5.06
CA PRO A 536 30.92 6.97 -3.74
C PRO A 536 29.75 7.95 -3.88
N ALA A 537 28.66 7.74 -3.13
CA ALA A 537 27.53 8.67 -3.15
C ALA A 537 27.89 9.98 -2.45
N ASP A 538 28.75 9.93 -1.42
CA ASP A 538 29.32 11.14 -0.77
C ASP A 538 30.46 11.72 -1.59
N ALA A 539 30.34 13.00 -1.92
CA ALA A 539 31.36 13.77 -2.66
C ALA A 539 32.69 13.96 -1.92
N THR A 540 32.73 13.75 -0.62
CA THR A 540 33.95 13.89 0.19
C THR A 540 34.81 12.64 0.18
N ALA A 541 34.28 11.50 -0.24
CA ALA A 541 35.03 10.27 -0.43
C ALA A 541 35.82 10.33 -1.73
N THR A 542 37.13 10.08 -1.66
CA THR A 542 37.99 10.00 -2.87
C THR A 542 37.65 8.71 -3.61
N PRO A 543 37.35 8.75 -4.92
CA PRO A 543 37.12 7.54 -5.69
C PRO A 543 38.35 6.63 -5.60
N ALA A 544 38.14 5.37 -5.23
CA ALA A 544 39.21 4.38 -5.27
C ALA A 544 39.67 4.25 -6.75
N ARG A 545 40.93 4.49 -7.05
CA ARG A 545 41.49 4.20 -8.39
C ARG A 545 41.24 2.73 -8.67
N VAL A 546 40.49 2.43 -9.71
CA VAL A 546 40.40 1.08 -10.25
C VAL A 546 41.82 0.69 -10.59
N SER A 547 42.42 -0.22 -9.82
CA SER A 547 43.70 -0.83 -10.18
C SER A 547 43.47 -1.51 -11.52
N THR A 548 44.07 -0.96 -12.57
CA THR A 548 44.18 -1.65 -13.85
C THR A 548 45.02 -2.89 -13.61
N ALA A 549 44.38 -3.98 -13.25
CA ALA A 549 45.00 -5.30 -13.24
C ALA A 549 45.41 -5.57 -14.67
N ASP A 550 46.71 -5.82 -14.83
CA ASP A 550 47.43 -6.19 -16.04
C ASP A 550 46.57 -7.07 -16.97
N PRO A 551 46.35 -6.68 -18.23
CA PRO A 551 45.54 -7.49 -19.17
C PRO A 551 46.21 -8.80 -19.59
N GLY A 552 47.39 -9.11 -19.06
CA GLY A 552 48.24 -10.22 -19.52
C GLY A 552 47.89 -11.64 -19.08
N ASN A 553 46.88 -11.86 -18.19
CA ASN A 553 46.68 -13.23 -17.64
C ASN A 553 45.23 -13.74 -17.66
N ARG A 554 44.48 -13.48 -18.72
CA ARG A 554 43.25 -14.24 -19.00
C ARG A 554 43.59 -15.44 -19.87
N ARG A 555 43.92 -16.58 -19.24
CA ARG A 555 43.88 -17.88 -19.90
C ARG A 555 42.44 -18.24 -20.21
N PHE A 556 42.06 -18.13 -21.46
CA PHE A 556 40.81 -18.71 -21.96
C PHE A 556 40.89 -20.25 -21.86
N PRO A 557 39.87 -20.95 -21.37
CA PRO A 557 39.86 -22.38 -21.47
C PRO A 557 39.81 -22.81 -22.94
N ARG A 558 40.74 -23.68 -23.34
CA ARG A 558 40.78 -24.29 -24.67
C ARG A 558 39.55 -25.15 -24.87
N PRO A 559 38.91 -25.16 -26.07
CA PRO A 559 37.87 -26.09 -26.40
C PRO A 559 38.42 -27.52 -26.38
N LEU A 560 37.74 -28.43 -25.71
CA LEU A 560 38.03 -29.85 -25.77
C LEU A 560 37.76 -30.36 -27.19
N ALA A 561 38.81 -30.85 -27.85
CA ALA A 561 38.72 -31.49 -29.15
C ALA A 561 37.86 -32.75 -29.07
N GLY A 562 36.96 -32.91 -30.03
CA GLY A 562 36.07 -34.06 -30.12
C GLY A 562 36.85 -35.37 -30.23
N ARG A 563 36.39 -36.36 -29.51
CA ARG A 563 36.83 -37.75 -29.69
C ARG A 563 36.09 -38.33 -30.90
N ASP A 564 36.87 -38.73 -31.91
CA ASP A 564 36.42 -39.56 -33.01
C ASP A 564 35.95 -40.92 -32.48
N ASP A 565 34.71 -41.29 -32.75
CA ASP A 565 34.18 -42.63 -32.63
C ASP A 565 34.63 -43.50 -33.79
N GLN A 566 35.50 -44.45 -33.54
CA GLN A 566 35.75 -45.58 -34.45
C GLN A 566 34.96 -46.79 -33.96
N PRO A 567 34.27 -47.51 -34.85
CA PRO A 567 33.48 -48.67 -34.49
C PRO A 567 34.36 -49.93 -34.32
N ARG A 568 34.33 -50.55 -33.14
CA ARG A 568 34.94 -51.90 -32.94
C ARG A 568 34.01 -52.99 -33.51
N ARG A 569 34.55 -53.72 -34.49
CA ARG A 569 33.99 -54.99 -35.02
C ARG A 569 34.08 -56.07 -33.97
N ALA A 570 33.04 -56.94 -34.05
CA ALA A 570 32.87 -58.17 -33.31
C ALA A 570 34.03 -59.16 -33.42
N ARG A 571 34.31 -59.82 -32.32
CA ARG A 571 34.42 -61.27 -32.18
C ARG A 571 34.01 -61.67 -30.77
#